data_674ed292cf69141970798080a2a38be9
#
_entry.id   674ed292cf69141970798080a2a38be9
#
_cell.length_a   1.000
_cell.length_b   1.000
_cell.length_c   1.000
_cell.angle_alpha   90.00
_cell.angle_beta   90.00
_cell.angle_gamma   90.00
#
_symmetry.space_group_name_H-M   'P 1'
#
loop_
_entity.id
_entity.type
_entity.pdbx_description
1 polymer ?
#
loop_
_entity_poly.entity_id
_entity_poly.type
_entity_poly.pdbx_seq_one_letter_code
_entity_poly.pdbx_strand_id
1 'polypeptide(L)'
;INAFTFASSEVNKFSQTFIKIVEFFSGKLTLKKLYDQYLLENNSPENFWHDALKKLRLNLVTNFHFSKDIPIRGSLIVVANHAFGVVDGVSICSIISSVRQDYKMITHKVLRQAEAVKDKIIPIDFSGTKEAILNNIQARKSAEDFLKDGGIIIIFPSGTIATKSNIFKDHKADEGDWKQFAAKLTLKTNAG
;
A
#
# COMPACT_ATOMS: atom_id res chain seq x y z
N ILE A 1 21.32 -4.35 -2.99
CA ILE A 1 20.24 -4.04 -2.01
C ILE A 1 19.02 -4.80 -2.46
N ASN A 2 18.58 -5.78 -1.62
CA ASN A 2 17.37 -6.59 -1.92
C ASN A 2 16.12 -5.79 -1.56
N ALA A 3 15.75 -4.81 -2.38
CA ALA A 3 14.48 -4.13 -2.26
C ALA A 3 13.31 -5.12 -2.46
N PHE A 4 12.23 -4.96 -1.68
CA PHE A 4 11.01 -5.74 -1.76
C PHE A 4 11.09 -7.21 -1.29
N THR A 5 12.00 -7.59 -0.37
CA THR A 5 11.99 -8.93 0.20
C THR A 5 11.32 -8.96 1.58
N PHE A 6 10.49 -9.98 1.80
CA PHE A 6 9.93 -10.34 3.11
C PHE A 6 10.83 -11.33 3.88
N ALA A 7 11.91 -11.82 3.24
CA ALA A 7 12.87 -12.70 3.88
C ALA A 7 13.79 -11.88 4.80
N SER A 8 13.38 -11.66 6.05
CA SER A 8 14.20 -11.01 7.07
C SER A 8 15.16 -11.99 7.74
N SER A 9 16.20 -11.47 8.39
CA SER A 9 17.16 -12.27 9.20
C SER A 9 16.53 -12.92 10.43
N GLU A 10 15.32 -12.50 10.81
CA GLU A 10 14.59 -13.00 11.97
C GLU A 10 13.86 -14.33 11.71
N VAL A 11 13.75 -14.75 10.45
CA VAL A 11 13.10 -16.01 10.04
C VAL A 11 14.15 -17.08 9.84
N ASN A 12 13.85 -18.34 10.24
CA ASN A 12 14.80 -19.43 10.09
C ASN A 12 15.21 -19.63 8.61
N LYS A 13 16.40 -20.19 8.36
CA LYS A 13 16.98 -20.32 7.01
C LYS A 13 16.09 -21.08 6.02
N PHE A 14 15.32 -22.07 6.49
CA PHE A 14 14.42 -22.83 5.64
C PHE A 14 13.23 -21.99 5.19
N SER A 15 12.60 -21.27 6.13
CA SER A 15 11.51 -20.33 5.81
C SER A 15 11.96 -19.17 4.94
N GLN A 16 13.19 -18.65 5.15
CA GLN A 16 13.76 -17.63 4.26
C GLN A 16 13.92 -18.14 2.82
N THR A 17 14.38 -19.39 2.65
CA THR A 17 14.52 -19.99 1.32
C THR A 17 13.17 -20.20 0.67
N PHE A 18 12.19 -20.68 1.43
CA PHE A 18 10.81 -20.84 0.94
C PHE A 18 10.19 -19.50 0.54
N ILE A 19 10.32 -18.46 1.37
CA ILE A 19 9.85 -17.10 1.06
C ILE A 19 10.50 -16.60 -0.23
N LYS A 20 11.82 -16.76 -0.41
CA LYS A 20 12.52 -16.37 -1.64
C LYS A 20 12.02 -17.10 -2.88
N ILE A 21 11.70 -18.40 -2.75
CA ILE A 21 11.12 -19.19 -3.84
C ILE A 21 9.73 -18.65 -4.21
N VAL A 22 8.86 -18.41 -3.22
CA VAL A 22 7.54 -17.84 -3.45
C VAL A 22 7.64 -16.45 -4.07
N GLU A 23 8.53 -15.59 -3.56
CA GLU A 23 8.79 -14.26 -4.12
C GLU A 23 9.30 -14.34 -5.57
N PHE A 24 10.13 -15.32 -5.90
CA PHE A 24 10.62 -15.54 -7.27
C PHE A 24 9.48 -15.87 -8.25
N PHE A 25 8.57 -16.77 -7.85
CA PHE A 25 7.42 -17.14 -8.66
C PHE A 25 6.28 -16.12 -8.67
N SER A 26 6.24 -15.23 -7.69
CA SER A 26 5.18 -14.19 -7.56
C SER A 26 5.37 -12.95 -8.45
N GLY A 27 6.32 -12.98 -9.38
CA GLY A 27 6.60 -11.84 -10.27
C GLY A 27 7.43 -10.72 -9.63
N LYS A 28 7.99 -10.90 -8.43
CA LYS A 28 8.83 -9.92 -7.75
C LYS A 28 9.99 -9.43 -8.61
N LEU A 29 10.67 -10.34 -9.32
CA LEU A 29 11.79 -9.98 -10.20
C LEU A 29 11.32 -9.10 -11.36
N THR A 30 10.14 -9.34 -11.89
CA THR A 30 9.53 -8.52 -12.95
C THR A 30 9.19 -7.14 -12.41
N LEU A 31 8.56 -7.04 -11.24
CA LEU A 31 8.26 -5.76 -10.59
C LEU A 31 9.52 -4.96 -10.27
N LYS A 32 10.56 -5.63 -9.73
CA LYS A 32 11.85 -5.00 -9.48
C LYS A 32 12.47 -4.46 -10.78
N LYS A 33 12.49 -5.26 -11.84
CA LYS A 33 13.03 -4.84 -13.15
C LYS A 33 12.28 -3.64 -13.71
N LEU A 34 10.94 -3.62 -13.63
CA LEU A 34 10.12 -2.49 -14.06
C LEU A 34 10.41 -1.24 -13.24
N TYR A 35 10.62 -1.39 -11.93
CA TYR A 35 11.00 -0.28 -11.05
C TYR A 35 12.40 0.25 -11.35
N ASP A 36 13.39 -0.63 -11.53
CA ASP A 36 14.76 -0.24 -11.91
C ASP A 36 14.76 0.51 -13.26
N GLN A 37 13.96 0.06 -14.23
CA GLN A 37 13.78 0.77 -15.51
C GLN A 37 13.13 2.15 -15.31
N TYR A 38 12.12 2.25 -14.44
CA TYR A 38 11.50 3.54 -14.11
C TYR A 38 12.52 4.55 -13.57
N LEU A 39 13.41 4.12 -12.68
CA LEU A 39 14.44 4.99 -12.08
C LEU A 39 15.45 5.50 -13.12
N LEU A 40 15.72 4.72 -14.17
CA LEU A 40 16.65 5.11 -15.24
C LEU A 40 16.05 6.13 -16.23
N GLU A 41 14.73 6.23 -16.31
CA GLU A 41 14.03 7.06 -17.29
C GLU A 41 13.84 8.52 -16.86
N ASN A 42 14.46 8.97 -15.75
CA ASN A 42 14.31 10.34 -15.20
C ASN A 42 12.84 10.81 -15.05
N ASN A 43 11.95 9.89 -14.69
CA ASN A 43 10.54 10.19 -14.53
C ASN A 43 10.28 11.08 -13.31
N SER A 44 9.26 11.94 -13.39
CA SER A 44 8.82 12.73 -12.25
C SER A 44 8.20 11.84 -11.16
N PRO A 45 8.64 11.94 -9.89
CA PRO A 45 8.04 11.18 -8.79
C PRO A 45 6.52 11.37 -8.65
N GLU A 46 6.01 12.52 -9.08
CA GLU A 46 4.57 12.85 -9.05
C GLU A 46 3.75 11.94 -9.95
N ASN A 47 4.34 11.47 -11.06
CA ASN A 47 3.69 10.60 -12.03
C ASN A 47 3.89 9.10 -11.76
N PHE A 48 4.62 8.75 -10.71
CA PHE A 48 5.02 7.36 -10.42
C PHE A 48 3.88 6.35 -10.55
N TRP A 49 2.74 6.62 -9.93
CA TRP A 49 1.62 5.67 -9.93
C TRP A 49 0.99 5.48 -11.31
N HIS A 50 0.86 6.57 -12.05
CA HIS A 50 0.35 6.53 -13.42
C HIS A 50 1.30 5.79 -14.37
N ASP A 51 2.59 6.04 -14.25
CA ASP A 51 3.60 5.34 -15.04
C ASP A 51 3.73 3.87 -14.64
N ALA A 52 3.53 3.55 -13.36
CA ALA A 52 3.45 2.17 -12.89
C ALA A 52 2.28 1.41 -13.54
N LEU A 53 1.08 2.02 -13.63
CA LEU A 53 -0.04 1.41 -14.35
C LEU A 53 0.30 1.15 -15.81
N LYS A 54 0.90 2.12 -16.50
CA LYS A 54 1.33 1.96 -17.91
C LYS A 54 2.35 0.83 -18.07
N LYS A 55 3.38 0.79 -17.22
CA LYS A 55 4.41 -0.27 -17.26
C LYS A 55 3.83 -1.65 -16.96
N LEU A 56 2.84 -1.74 -16.09
CA LEU A 56 2.09 -2.96 -15.81
C LEU A 56 1.06 -3.29 -16.89
N ARG A 57 0.89 -2.43 -17.91
CA ARG A 57 -0.11 -2.55 -18.97
C ARG A 57 -1.54 -2.64 -18.43
N LEU A 58 -1.82 -1.92 -17.37
CA LEU A 58 -3.14 -1.86 -16.74
C LEU A 58 -3.88 -0.63 -17.23
N ASN A 59 -5.15 -0.83 -17.59
CA ASN A 59 -6.08 0.24 -17.90
C ASN A 59 -7.09 0.38 -16.77
N LEU A 60 -7.09 1.52 -16.12
CA LEU A 60 -7.99 1.81 -15.01
C LEU A 60 -9.32 2.33 -15.57
N VAL A 61 -10.38 1.54 -15.39
CA VAL A 61 -11.74 1.94 -15.77
C VAL A 61 -12.54 2.23 -14.50
N THR A 62 -13.12 3.41 -14.43
CA THR A 62 -13.90 3.85 -13.27
C THR A 62 -15.27 4.36 -13.70
N ASN A 63 -16.24 4.24 -12.82
CA ASN A 63 -17.63 4.70 -13.02
C ASN A 63 -17.98 5.96 -12.20
N PHE A 64 -16.94 6.67 -11.70
CA PHE A 64 -17.09 7.91 -10.94
C PHE A 64 -16.19 9.03 -11.49
N HIS A 65 -16.47 10.27 -11.11
CA HIS A 65 -15.73 11.45 -11.56
C HIS A 65 -14.76 11.93 -10.47
N PHE A 66 -13.47 11.63 -10.59
CA PHE A 66 -12.43 11.93 -9.58
C PHE A 66 -12.51 13.36 -9.05
N SER A 67 -12.59 14.35 -9.94
CA SER A 67 -12.60 15.75 -9.55
C SER A 67 -13.87 16.24 -8.85
N LYS A 68 -14.97 15.46 -8.92
CA LYS A 68 -16.23 15.78 -8.23
C LYS A 68 -16.38 15.01 -6.94
N ASP A 69 -15.91 13.76 -6.92
CA ASP A 69 -16.18 12.82 -5.83
C ASP A 69 -15.04 12.85 -4.77
N ILE A 70 -13.85 13.34 -5.16
CA ILE A 70 -12.73 13.50 -4.21
C ILE A 70 -12.63 14.98 -3.82
N PRO A 71 -12.79 15.34 -2.53
CA PRO A 71 -12.65 16.70 -2.06
C PRO A 71 -11.24 17.25 -2.35
N ILE A 72 -11.16 18.43 -2.95
CA ILE A 72 -9.89 19.09 -3.29
C ILE A 72 -9.14 19.64 -2.05
N ARG A 73 -9.79 19.70 -0.90
CA ARG A 73 -9.23 20.17 0.38
C ARG A 73 -9.88 19.43 1.55
N GLY A 74 -9.21 19.46 2.69
CA GLY A 74 -9.69 18.88 3.94
C GLY A 74 -9.26 17.43 4.13
N SER A 75 -9.40 16.97 5.35
CA SER A 75 -9.02 15.62 5.78
C SER A 75 -9.92 14.59 5.14
N LEU A 76 -9.33 13.55 4.56
CA LEU A 76 -10.07 12.46 3.92
C LEU A 76 -9.44 11.11 4.27
N ILE A 77 -10.25 10.13 4.60
CA ILE A 77 -9.82 8.74 4.72
C ILE A 77 -10.41 7.95 3.55
N VAL A 78 -9.54 7.39 2.74
CA VAL A 78 -9.91 6.53 1.62
C VAL A 78 -9.70 5.08 2.03
N VAL A 79 -10.76 4.30 1.99
CA VAL A 79 -10.74 2.86 2.32
C VAL A 79 -11.10 2.03 1.09
N ALA A 80 -10.42 0.90 0.94
CA ALA A 80 -10.69 -0.04 -0.13
C ALA A 80 -10.46 -1.49 0.35
N ASN A 81 -11.09 -2.43 -0.33
CA ASN A 81 -10.73 -3.83 -0.24
C ASN A 81 -9.37 -4.10 -0.88
N HIS A 82 -8.74 -5.22 -0.52
CA HIS A 82 -7.37 -5.55 -0.94
C HIS A 82 -7.32 -6.88 -1.71
N ALA A 83 -7.96 -6.89 -2.87
CA ALA A 83 -8.15 -8.11 -3.66
C ALA A 83 -6.91 -8.52 -4.46
N PHE A 84 -6.14 -7.55 -4.98
CA PHE A 84 -5.05 -7.77 -5.93
C PHE A 84 -3.70 -7.24 -5.45
N GLY A 85 -3.56 -6.90 -4.18
CA GLY A 85 -2.29 -6.50 -3.57
C GLY A 85 -1.72 -5.21 -4.16
N VAL A 86 -0.53 -5.29 -4.76
CA VAL A 86 0.17 -4.12 -5.30
C VAL A 86 -0.67 -3.34 -6.30
N VAL A 87 -1.49 -4.03 -7.10
CA VAL A 87 -2.35 -3.41 -8.11
C VAL A 87 -3.38 -2.47 -7.48
N ASP A 88 -3.97 -2.86 -6.34
CA ASP A 88 -4.93 -2.00 -5.64
C ASP A 88 -4.26 -0.71 -5.15
N GLY A 89 -3.08 -0.85 -4.54
CA GLY A 89 -2.30 0.30 -4.04
C GLY A 89 -1.91 1.26 -5.17
N VAL A 90 -1.40 0.74 -6.29
CA VAL A 90 -1.03 1.55 -7.46
C VAL A 90 -2.26 2.23 -8.05
N SER A 91 -3.37 1.52 -8.19
CA SER A 91 -4.62 2.05 -8.78
C SER A 91 -5.20 3.19 -7.94
N ILE A 92 -5.35 2.98 -6.64
CA ILE A 92 -5.94 3.99 -5.75
C ILE A 92 -5.04 5.20 -5.60
N CYS A 93 -3.72 5.01 -5.51
CA CYS A 93 -2.77 6.12 -5.47
C CYS A 93 -2.74 6.90 -6.80
N SER A 94 -2.89 6.23 -7.96
CA SER A 94 -3.02 6.91 -9.25
C SER A 94 -4.26 7.79 -9.32
N ILE A 95 -5.40 7.31 -8.81
CA ILE A 95 -6.65 8.09 -8.73
C ILE A 95 -6.45 9.31 -7.82
N ILE A 96 -5.99 9.11 -6.60
CA ILE A 96 -5.84 10.18 -5.61
C ILE A 96 -4.83 11.22 -6.10
N SER A 97 -3.67 10.80 -6.63
CA SER A 97 -2.62 11.70 -7.10
C SER A 97 -3.04 12.54 -8.31
N SER A 98 -4.03 12.11 -9.08
CA SER A 98 -4.59 12.91 -10.18
C SER A 98 -5.41 14.11 -9.70
N VAL A 99 -5.84 14.13 -8.44
CA VAL A 99 -6.63 15.21 -7.83
C VAL A 99 -5.84 15.98 -6.78
N ARG A 100 -5.08 15.28 -5.91
CA ARG A 100 -4.34 15.88 -4.78
C ARG A 100 -2.99 15.18 -4.60
N GLN A 101 -1.98 15.96 -4.20
CA GLN A 101 -0.64 15.44 -3.90
C GLN A 101 -0.37 15.25 -2.40
N ASP A 102 -1.25 15.74 -1.53
CA ASP A 102 -1.17 15.64 -0.07
C ASP A 102 -1.85 14.37 0.44
N TYR A 103 -1.31 13.22 0.06
CA TYR A 103 -1.81 11.90 0.50
C TYR A 103 -0.68 11.01 0.99
N LYS A 104 -1.02 10.08 1.87
CA LYS A 104 -0.15 8.98 2.32
C LYS A 104 -0.94 7.68 2.39
N MET A 105 -0.28 6.57 2.05
CA MET A 105 -0.84 5.22 2.15
C MET A 105 -0.24 4.49 3.35
N ILE A 106 -1.08 3.91 4.18
CA ILE A 106 -0.66 3.02 5.26
C ILE A 106 -0.45 1.63 4.66
N THR A 107 0.79 1.14 4.68
CA THR A 107 1.14 -0.14 4.07
C THR A 107 2.35 -0.79 4.74
N HIS A 108 2.70 -1.99 4.30
CA HIS A 108 3.83 -2.74 4.84
C HIS A 108 5.15 -1.99 4.66
N LYS A 109 5.99 -1.97 5.71
CA LYS A 109 7.29 -1.25 5.75
C LYS A 109 8.21 -1.55 4.56
N VAL A 110 8.07 -2.71 3.93
CA VAL A 110 8.90 -3.11 2.78
C VAL A 110 8.76 -2.16 1.59
N LEU A 111 7.58 -1.55 1.39
CA LEU A 111 7.35 -0.64 0.29
C LEU A 111 8.04 0.72 0.47
N ARG A 112 8.45 1.08 1.69
CA ARG A 112 9.25 2.28 1.95
C ARG A 112 10.64 2.22 1.31
N GLN A 113 11.10 1.03 0.91
CA GLN A 113 12.36 0.87 0.19
C GLN A 113 12.31 1.42 -1.26
N ALA A 114 11.11 1.67 -1.79
CA ALA A 114 10.94 2.32 -3.08
C ALA A 114 11.11 3.83 -2.92
N GLU A 115 12.28 4.34 -3.29
CA GLU A 115 12.70 5.74 -3.13
C GLU A 115 11.68 6.71 -3.74
N ALA A 116 11.12 6.38 -4.90
CA ALA A 116 10.15 7.22 -5.62
C ALA A 116 8.86 7.51 -4.83
N VAL A 117 8.53 6.69 -3.85
CA VAL A 117 7.25 6.80 -3.10
C VAL A 117 7.41 6.77 -1.58
N LYS A 118 8.63 6.77 -1.07
CA LYS A 118 8.91 6.67 0.38
C LYS A 118 8.16 7.71 1.21
N ASP A 119 8.02 8.93 0.69
CA ASP A 119 7.35 10.05 1.38
C ASP A 119 5.81 9.95 1.33
N LYS A 120 5.29 9.09 0.45
CA LYS A 120 3.86 8.77 0.33
C LYS A 120 3.43 7.56 1.16
N ILE A 121 4.34 6.99 1.98
CA ILE A 121 4.08 5.76 2.73
C ILE A 121 4.22 6.00 4.24
N ILE A 122 3.20 5.60 4.98
CA ILE A 122 3.26 5.38 6.43
C ILE A 122 3.46 3.88 6.66
N PRO A 123 4.65 3.46 7.12
CA PRO A 123 5.00 2.05 7.21
C PRO A 123 4.36 1.37 8.43
N ILE A 124 3.79 0.18 8.22
CA ILE A 124 3.35 -0.73 9.28
C ILE A 124 4.26 -1.96 9.29
N ASP A 125 4.61 -2.40 10.48
CA ASP A 125 5.39 -3.59 10.74
C ASP A 125 4.50 -4.69 11.35
N PHE A 126 4.40 -5.81 10.65
CA PHE A 126 3.59 -6.96 11.06
C PHE A 126 4.40 -8.05 11.79
N SER A 127 5.68 -7.82 12.13
CA SER A 127 6.53 -8.82 12.77
C SER A 127 6.10 -9.19 14.20
N GLY A 128 5.25 -8.39 14.85
CA GLY A 128 4.75 -8.67 16.21
C GLY A 128 5.77 -8.43 17.33
N THR A 129 6.97 -7.93 17.01
CA THR A 129 7.99 -7.59 18.00
C THR A 129 7.60 -6.36 18.82
N LYS A 130 8.24 -6.17 20.00
CA LYS A 130 8.03 -4.96 20.82
C LYS A 130 8.37 -3.68 20.03
N GLU A 131 9.43 -3.72 19.23
CA GLU A 131 9.83 -2.62 18.37
C GLU A 131 8.78 -2.34 17.30
N ALA A 132 8.23 -3.37 16.64
CA ALA A 132 7.15 -3.24 15.67
C ALA A 132 5.90 -2.58 16.29
N ILE A 133 5.56 -2.94 17.53
CA ILE A 133 4.43 -2.34 18.24
C ILE A 133 4.66 -0.83 18.44
N LEU A 134 5.83 -0.44 18.89
CA LEU A 134 6.18 0.98 19.08
C LEU A 134 6.17 1.75 17.75
N ASN A 135 6.76 1.19 16.70
CA ASN A 135 6.77 1.76 15.36
C ASN A 135 5.34 1.92 14.81
N ASN A 136 4.47 0.94 15.05
CA ASN A 136 3.07 1.00 14.62
C ASN A 136 2.26 2.05 15.41
N ILE A 137 2.55 2.28 16.69
CA ILE A 137 1.97 3.37 17.46
C ILE A 137 2.39 4.72 16.86
N GLN A 138 3.67 4.88 16.54
CA GLN A 138 4.16 6.11 15.90
C GLN A 138 3.56 6.32 14.51
N ALA A 139 3.43 5.26 13.72
CA ALA A 139 2.79 5.31 12.40
C ALA A 139 1.32 5.77 12.49
N ARG A 140 0.57 5.26 13.50
CA ARG A 140 -0.81 5.71 13.75
C ARG A 140 -0.89 7.18 14.13
N LYS A 141 0.03 7.64 14.99
CA LYS A 141 0.11 9.05 15.36
C LYS A 141 0.43 9.92 14.14
N SER A 142 1.40 9.53 13.32
CA SER A 142 1.72 10.23 12.07
C SER A 142 0.54 10.32 11.11
N ALA A 143 -0.29 9.27 11.01
CA ALA A 143 -1.50 9.30 10.21
C ALA A 143 -2.54 10.28 10.77
N GLU A 144 -2.73 10.28 12.10
CA GLU A 144 -3.64 11.19 12.79
C GLU A 144 -3.21 12.66 12.60
N ASP A 145 -1.93 12.97 12.80
CA ASP A 145 -1.39 14.32 12.65
C ASP A 145 -1.52 14.79 11.19
N PHE A 146 -1.20 13.91 10.21
CA PHE A 146 -1.33 14.22 8.78
C PHE A 146 -2.78 14.50 8.36
N LEU A 147 -3.76 13.79 8.92
CA LEU A 147 -5.17 14.10 8.70
C LEU A 147 -5.57 15.43 9.31
N LYS A 148 -5.13 15.75 10.54
CA LYS A 148 -5.42 17.04 11.18
C LYS A 148 -4.90 18.22 10.36
N ASP A 149 -3.82 18.01 9.62
CA ASP A 149 -3.26 18.99 8.68
C ASP A 149 -4.01 19.04 7.33
N GLY A 150 -5.12 18.31 7.20
CA GLY A 150 -5.97 18.32 6.01
C GLY A 150 -5.58 17.32 4.93
N GLY A 151 -4.64 16.41 5.18
CA GLY A 151 -4.16 15.42 4.21
C GLY A 151 -5.13 14.26 3.99
N ILE A 152 -4.79 13.41 3.00
CA ILE A 152 -5.51 12.17 2.69
C ILE A 152 -4.75 10.95 3.21
N ILE A 153 -5.44 10.06 3.92
CA ILE A 153 -4.91 8.75 4.31
C ILE A 153 -5.63 7.64 3.55
N ILE A 154 -4.85 6.78 2.89
CA ILE A 154 -5.34 5.59 2.18
C ILE A 154 -5.08 4.36 3.06
N ILE A 155 -6.11 3.55 3.28
CA ILE A 155 -6.07 2.38 4.15
C ILE A 155 -6.76 1.19 3.48
N PHE A 156 -6.13 0.01 3.57
CA PHE A 156 -6.76 -1.28 3.32
C PHE A 156 -7.12 -1.90 4.68
N PRO A 157 -8.39 -1.83 5.12
CA PRO A 157 -8.73 -2.07 6.53
C PRO A 157 -8.53 -3.51 7.01
N SER A 158 -8.58 -4.50 6.11
CA SER A 158 -8.26 -5.89 6.42
C SER A 158 -6.79 -6.07 6.84
N GLY A 159 -5.89 -5.27 6.25
CA GLY A 159 -4.44 -5.35 6.43
C GLY A 159 -3.82 -6.58 5.78
N THR A 160 -4.59 -7.33 5.00
CA THR A 160 -4.16 -8.54 4.27
C THR A 160 -4.73 -8.53 2.86
N ILE A 161 -4.01 -9.17 1.92
CA ILE A 161 -4.50 -9.39 0.57
C ILE A 161 -5.49 -10.55 0.59
N ALA A 162 -6.51 -10.49 -0.26
CA ALA A 162 -7.47 -11.59 -0.38
C ALA A 162 -6.77 -12.89 -0.79
N THR A 163 -6.96 -13.91 0.01
CA THR A 163 -6.38 -15.25 -0.18
C THR A 163 -7.43 -16.33 -0.04
N LYS A 164 -7.16 -17.50 -0.64
CA LYS A 164 -7.98 -18.69 -0.42
C LYS A 164 -7.47 -19.42 0.80
N SER A 165 -8.35 -19.75 1.74
CA SER A 165 -8.01 -20.58 2.89
C SER A 165 -7.70 -22.02 2.49
N ASN A 166 -8.35 -22.51 1.43
CA ASN A 166 -8.08 -23.82 0.85
C ASN A 166 -8.14 -23.76 -0.68
N ILE A 167 -7.00 -24.00 -1.33
CA ILE A 167 -6.85 -23.93 -2.80
C ILE A 167 -7.78 -24.91 -3.53
N PHE A 168 -8.12 -26.03 -2.92
CA PHE A 168 -8.91 -27.09 -3.54
C PHE A 168 -10.42 -27.02 -3.23
N LYS A 169 -10.82 -26.35 -2.14
CA LYS A 169 -12.20 -26.30 -1.68
C LYS A 169 -12.86 -24.95 -1.85
N ASP A 170 -12.09 -23.85 -1.75
CA ASP A 170 -12.66 -22.52 -1.77
C ASP A 170 -12.70 -21.98 -3.21
N HIS A 171 -13.88 -21.55 -3.61
CA HIS A 171 -14.08 -20.92 -4.91
C HIS A 171 -13.80 -19.41 -4.88
N LYS A 172 -13.78 -18.80 -3.69
CA LYS A 172 -13.57 -17.36 -3.50
C LYS A 172 -12.34 -17.10 -2.65
N ALA A 173 -11.61 -16.04 -2.99
CA ALA A 173 -10.60 -15.45 -2.13
C ALA A 173 -11.28 -14.47 -1.17
N ASP A 174 -10.81 -14.43 0.09
CA ASP A 174 -11.29 -13.54 1.13
C ASP A 174 -10.12 -12.75 1.73
N GLU A 175 -10.31 -11.48 1.99
CA GLU A 175 -9.32 -10.61 2.64
C GLU A 175 -9.44 -10.61 4.17
N GLY A 176 -10.48 -11.25 4.71
CA GLY A 176 -10.79 -11.28 6.13
C GLY A 176 -11.48 -9.99 6.62
N ASP A 177 -11.66 -9.90 7.94
CA ASP A 177 -12.43 -8.84 8.57
C ASP A 177 -11.74 -7.47 8.51
N TRP A 178 -12.49 -6.44 8.22
CA TRP A 178 -12.04 -5.07 8.31
C TRP A 178 -11.85 -4.62 9.75
N LYS A 179 -10.66 -4.14 10.07
CA LYS A 179 -10.29 -3.68 11.39
C LYS A 179 -10.81 -2.27 11.65
N GLN A 180 -11.14 -1.99 12.90
CA GLN A 180 -11.74 -0.71 13.33
C GLN A 180 -10.79 0.50 13.22
N PHE A 181 -9.58 0.35 12.72
CA PHE A 181 -8.59 1.42 12.75
C PHE A 181 -9.03 2.64 11.95
N ALA A 182 -9.53 2.44 10.72
CA ALA A 182 -10.03 3.54 9.89
C ALA A 182 -11.15 4.31 10.58
N ALA A 183 -12.17 3.61 11.11
CA ALA A 183 -13.28 4.21 11.83
C ALA A 183 -12.83 5.00 13.08
N LYS A 184 -11.89 4.44 13.87
CA LYS A 184 -11.33 5.14 15.03
C LYS A 184 -10.56 6.41 14.63
N LEU A 185 -9.88 6.36 13.50
CA LEU A 185 -9.13 7.50 12.98
C LEU A 185 -10.08 8.61 12.51
N THR A 186 -11.16 8.26 11.79
CA THR A 186 -12.25 9.18 11.41
C THR A 186 -12.82 9.91 12.63
N LEU A 187 -13.21 9.16 13.67
CA LEU A 187 -13.78 9.74 14.90
C LEU A 187 -12.81 10.70 15.61
N LYS A 188 -11.50 10.44 15.55
CA LYS A 188 -10.49 11.28 16.21
C LYS A 188 -10.15 12.55 15.44
N THR A 189 -10.24 12.51 14.11
CA THR A 189 -9.77 13.60 13.25
C THR A 189 -10.92 14.36 12.58
N ASN A 190 -12.13 13.86 12.71
CA ASN A 190 -13.31 14.37 12.00
C ASN A 190 -13.10 14.42 10.47
N ALA A 191 -12.33 13.47 9.94
CA ALA A 191 -12.08 13.34 8.51
C ALA A 191 -13.30 12.74 7.79
N GLY A 192 -13.52 13.18 6.55
CA GLY A 192 -14.52 12.60 5.65
C GLY A 192 -14.12 11.21 5.15
#